data_550b61df1d910c0c510d027970c67c4d
#
_entry.id   550b61df1d910c0c510d027970c67c4d
#
_cell.length_a   1.000
_cell.length_b   1.000
_cell.length_c   1.000
_cell.angle_alpha   90.00
_cell.angle_beta   90.00
_cell.angle_gamma   90.00
#
_symmetry.space_group_name_H-M   'P 1'
#
loop_
_entity.id
_entity.type
_entity.pdbx_description
1 polymer ?
#
loop_
_entity_poly.entity_id
_entity_poly.type
_entity_poly.pdbx_seq_one_letter_code
_entity_poly.pdbx_strand_id
1 'polypeptide(L)'
;RMIFGSKHQRKRVPRLISTLLLVGLVSVVYGYGRWRLATFESHQDQSFKVAMVQGNVSQDTKWDPAFQQATLEKYVRLTKEIAKQQPDLVLWPETATPFYFLADRQNTKTLIQEVQKLKKPLLFGSPAYRRKGVELSLYNRAYLLDGDGMVTGYYDKIHLVPFGEYVPWKKILFFVDKLVQAAGNFASGKQAAVLEVSAARVGVLICYEAIFPKLSRNLANGGANLLVNITNDAWFGRSSAPHQHLSMAVLRAVENRIPIARCANTGISAFIDTRGRILQKTGLYEDETLVSTLRLGKGKTIYTRYGDWFAWSCVAISFLGFGYALVRKGKRYAVSG
;
A
#
# COMPACT_ATOMS: atom_id res chain seq x y z
N ARG A 1 28.10 -40.20 54.65
CA ARG A 1 27.17 -39.09 54.42
C ARG A 1 27.36 -38.56 53.01
N MET A 2 26.43 -38.90 52.15
CA MET A 2 26.36 -38.40 50.77
C MET A 2 25.89 -36.96 50.76
N ILE A 3 26.64 -36.05 50.13
CA ILE A 3 26.22 -34.67 49.87
C ILE A 3 25.65 -34.65 48.46
N PHE A 4 24.32 -34.79 48.36
CA PHE A 4 23.57 -34.51 47.16
C PHE A 4 23.33 -32.99 47.12
N GLY A 5 24.25 -32.24 46.54
CA GLY A 5 24.18 -30.78 46.45
C GLY A 5 23.84 -30.32 45.02
N SER A 6 22.57 -30.08 44.72
CA SER A 6 22.01 -28.95 43.94
C SER A 6 22.62 -28.59 42.58
N LYS A 7 22.67 -29.52 41.62
CA LYS A 7 22.81 -29.16 40.19
C LYS A 7 21.55 -28.52 39.57
N HIS A 8 20.41 -28.58 40.25
CA HIS A 8 19.12 -28.10 39.71
C HIS A 8 18.85 -26.62 40.01
N GLN A 9 19.42 -26.02 41.04
CA GLN A 9 19.20 -24.61 41.36
C GLN A 9 19.92 -23.65 40.40
N ARG A 10 21.10 -23.99 39.88
CA ARG A 10 21.87 -23.09 38.98
C ARG A 10 21.23 -22.84 37.62
N LYS A 11 20.25 -23.63 37.17
CA LYS A 11 19.53 -23.45 35.89
C LYS A 11 18.23 -22.63 36.02
N ARG A 12 17.67 -22.49 37.22
CA ARG A 12 16.41 -21.77 37.46
C ARG A 12 16.58 -20.26 37.45
N VAL A 13 17.63 -19.73 38.04
CA VAL A 13 17.88 -18.28 38.12
C VAL A 13 18.01 -17.61 36.74
N PRO A 14 18.81 -18.12 35.79
CA PRO A 14 18.88 -17.49 34.47
C PRO A 14 17.58 -17.59 33.67
N ARG A 15 16.77 -18.64 33.89
CA ARG A 15 15.43 -18.74 33.27
C ARG A 15 14.47 -17.72 33.83
N LEU A 16 14.45 -17.50 35.14
CA LEU A 16 13.62 -16.50 35.79
C LEU A 16 13.95 -15.09 35.29
N ILE A 17 15.24 -14.75 35.22
CA ILE A 17 15.70 -13.45 34.70
C ILE A 17 15.26 -13.26 33.26
N SER A 18 15.45 -14.27 32.39
CA SER A 18 15.02 -14.19 30.99
C SER A 18 13.49 -14.01 30.87
N THR A 19 12.72 -14.69 31.70
CA THR A 19 11.25 -14.54 31.73
C THR A 19 10.85 -13.14 32.17
N LEU A 20 11.48 -12.60 33.24
CA LEU A 20 11.21 -11.25 33.73
C LEU A 20 11.57 -10.18 32.69
N LEU A 21 12.70 -10.34 31.98
CA LEU A 21 13.09 -9.45 30.90
C LEU A 21 12.09 -9.49 29.74
N LEU A 22 11.62 -10.67 29.37
CA LEU A 22 10.61 -10.83 28.33
C LEU A 22 9.28 -10.17 28.73
N VAL A 23 8.80 -10.44 29.94
CA VAL A 23 7.57 -9.82 30.48
C VAL A 23 7.72 -8.30 30.54
N GLY A 24 8.86 -7.79 31.02
CA GLY A 24 9.17 -6.35 31.05
C GLY A 24 9.14 -5.74 29.65
N LEU A 25 9.77 -6.37 28.66
CA LEU A 25 9.77 -5.91 27.28
C LEU A 25 8.34 -5.85 26.70
N VAL A 26 7.56 -6.91 26.87
CA VAL A 26 6.15 -6.97 26.43
C VAL A 26 5.33 -5.86 27.08
N SER A 27 5.50 -5.66 28.40
CA SER A 27 4.80 -4.61 29.17
C SER A 27 5.15 -3.21 28.67
N VAL A 28 6.43 -2.94 28.35
CA VAL A 28 6.89 -1.66 27.79
C VAL A 28 6.27 -1.43 26.41
N VAL A 29 6.30 -2.44 25.54
CA VAL A 29 5.72 -2.32 24.18
C VAL A 29 4.21 -2.10 24.25
N TYR A 30 3.51 -2.85 25.10
CA TYR A 30 2.07 -2.69 25.30
C TYR A 30 1.73 -1.31 25.88
N GLY A 31 2.44 -0.91 26.95
CA GLY A 31 2.26 0.38 27.60
C GLY A 31 2.53 1.55 26.66
N TYR A 32 3.59 1.48 25.85
CA TYR A 32 3.88 2.45 24.79
C TYR A 32 2.75 2.52 23.78
N GLY A 33 2.25 1.37 23.31
CA GLY A 33 1.13 1.32 22.37
C GLY A 33 -0.14 1.97 22.93
N ARG A 34 -0.52 1.63 24.15
CA ARG A 34 -1.66 2.22 24.87
C ARG A 34 -1.52 3.73 25.04
N TRP A 35 -0.35 4.18 25.52
CA TRP A 35 -0.05 5.59 25.68
C TRP A 35 -0.16 6.34 24.35
N ARG A 36 0.42 5.79 23.28
CA ARG A 36 0.38 6.41 21.95
C ARG A 36 -1.05 6.51 21.39
N LEU A 37 -1.87 5.49 21.61
CA LEU A 37 -3.28 5.53 21.19
C LEU A 37 -4.08 6.59 21.96
N ALA A 38 -3.74 6.84 23.25
CA ALA A 38 -4.42 7.82 24.07
C ALA A 38 -4.00 9.27 23.80
N THR A 39 -2.69 9.52 23.57
CA THR A 39 -2.14 10.90 23.54
C THR A 39 -2.12 11.56 22.16
N PHE A 40 -2.50 10.87 21.10
CA PHE A 40 -2.28 11.34 19.72
C PHE A 40 -3.33 12.33 19.19
N GLU A 41 -4.17 12.93 20.00
CA GLU A 41 -5.35 13.67 19.53
C GLU A 41 -5.13 15.09 19.02
N SER A 42 -4.06 15.79 19.37
CA SER A 42 -4.15 17.26 19.43
C SER A 42 -3.48 18.08 18.32
N HIS A 43 -2.77 17.51 17.37
CA HIS A 43 -1.91 18.36 16.52
C HIS A 43 -2.08 18.20 14.99
N GLN A 44 -3.24 17.73 14.52
CA GLN A 44 -3.52 17.59 13.09
C GLN A 44 -4.54 18.65 12.65
N ASP A 45 -4.06 19.84 12.27
CA ASP A 45 -4.93 20.97 11.95
C ASP A 45 -5.48 20.94 10.51
N GLN A 46 -4.92 20.12 9.61
CA GLN A 46 -5.35 20.06 8.23
C GLN A 46 -6.20 18.83 7.97
N SER A 47 -7.47 19.07 7.67
CA SER A 47 -8.41 18.06 7.21
C SER A 47 -8.50 18.08 5.67
N PHE A 48 -8.70 16.92 5.05
CA PHE A 48 -8.80 16.77 3.62
C PHE A 48 -9.91 15.75 3.30
N LYS A 49 -10.90 16.15 2.54
CA LYS A 49 -12.06 15.34 2.22
C LYS A 49 -11.80 14.53 0.95
N VAL A 50 -11.83 13.22 1.06
CA VAL A 50 -11.62 12.29 -0.04
C VAL A 50 -12.90 11.53 -0.35
N ALA A 51 -13.22 11.42 -1.64
CA ALA A 51 -14.28 10.57 -2.15
C ALA A 51 -13.67 9.39 -2.91
N MET A 52 -14.25 8.19 -2.76
CA MET A 52 -13.83 6.97 -3.47
C MET A 52 -15.02 6.38 -4.21
N VAL A 53 -14.76 5.88 -5.42
CA VAL A 53 -15.73 5.18 -6.25
C VAL A 53 -15.28 3.76 -6.48
N GLN A 54 -15.99 2.79 -5.90
CA GLN A 54 -15.85 1.37 -6.17
C GLN A 54 -16.80 0.98 -7.29
N GLY A 55 -16.25 0.78 -8.49
CA GLY A 55 -17.07 0.56 -9.69
C GLY A 55 -17.50 -0.88 -9.90
N ASN A 56 -16.90 -1.84 -9.20
CA ASN A 56 -17.20 -3.28 -9.31
C ASN A 56 -17.28 -3.77 -10.76
N VAL A 57 -16.33 -3.34 -11.59
CA VAL A 57 -16.28 -3.73 -13.00
C VAL A 57 -15.65 -5.12 -13.09
N SER A 58 -16.38 -6.07 -13.73
CA SER A 58 -15.89 -7.43 -13.91
C SER A 58 -14.60 -7.46 -14.73
N GLN A 59 -13.66 -8.33 -14.32
CA GLN A 59 -12.41 -8.51 -15.04
C GLN A 59 -12.61 -9.07 -16.45
N ASP A 60 -13.62 -9.89 -16.64
CA ASP A 60 -13.90 -10.55 -17.92
C ASP A 60 -14.37 -9.57 -19.01
N THR A 61 -15.11 -8.53 -18.61
CA THR A 61 -15.62 -7.50 -19.53
C THR A 61 -14.75 -6.25 -19.58
N LYS A 62 -13.89 -6.04 -18.61
CA LYS A 62 -13.12 -4.81 -18.41
C LYS A 62 -12.29 -4.40 -19.63
N TRP A 63 -11.69 -5.36 -20.32
CA TRP A 63 -10.78 -5.11 -21.45
C TRP A 63 -11.48 -5.18 -22.81
N ASP A 64 -12.75 -5.54 -22.85
CA ASP A 64 -13.52 -5.56 -24.07
C ASP A 64 -13.88 -4.12 -24.52
N PRO A 65 -13.48 -3.69 -25.73
CA PRO A 65 -13.76 -2.36 -26.25
C PRO A 65 -15.25 -1.99 -26.22
N ALA A 66 -16.13 -2.97 -26.36
CA ALA A 66 -17.59 -2.76 -26.33
C ALA A 66 -18.09 -2.24 -24.96
N PHE A 67 -17.37 -2.52 -23.88
CA PHE A 67 -17.76 -2.11 -22.51
C PHE A 67 -17.01 -0.89 -21.98
N GLN A 68 -16.03 -0.36 -22.72
CA GLN A 68 -15.21 0.77 -22.26
C GLN A 68 -16.05 2.02 -21.97
N GLN A 69 -16.96 2.36 -22.87
CA GLN A 69 -17.84 3.52 -22.70
C GLN A 69 -18.79 3.31 -21.50
N ALA A 70 -19.43 2.16 -21.40
CA ALA A 70 -20.33 1.85 -20.27
C ALA A 70 -19.57 1.88 -18.92
N THR A 71 -18.32 1.43 -18.90
CA THR A 71 -17.46 1.51 -17.72
C THR A 71 -17.19 2.97 -17.34
N LEU A 72 -16.81 3.81 -18.31
CA LEU A 72 -16.57 5.24 -18.06
C LEU A 72 -17.85 5.93 -17.56
N GLU A 73 -18.99 5.70 -18.21
CA GLU A 73 -20.28 6.27 -17.81
C GLU A 73 -20.67 5.86 -16.38
N LYS A 74 -20.41 4.62 -15.99
CA LYS A 74 -20.64 4.12 -14.63
C LYS A 74 -19.82 4.90 -13.61
N TYR A 75 -18.50 5.04 -13.82
CA TYR A 75 -17.63 5.80 -12.92
C TYR A 75 -18.04 7.28 -12.86
N VAL A 76 -18.38 7.89 -14.00
CA VAL A 76 -18.84 9.27 -14.06
C VAL A 76 -20.16 9.46 -13.29
N ARG A 77 -21.14 8.57 -13.46
CA ARG A 77 -22.41 8.62 -12.75
C ARG A 77 -22.21 8.56 -11.23
N LEU A 78 -21.45 7.57 -10.75
CA LEU A 78 -21.16 7.43 -9.33
C LEU A 78 -20.36 8.63 -8.79
N THR A 79 -19.48 9.21 -9.59
CA THR A 79 -18.75 10.43 -9.22
C THR A 79 -19.66 11.64 -9.10
N LYS A 80 -20.63 11.81 -9.99
CA LYS A 80 -21.63 12.90 -9.91
C LYS A 80 -22.46 12.85 -8.62
N GLU A 81 -22.81 11.65 -8.17
CA GLU A 81 -23.56 11.47 -6.93
C GLU A 81 -22.74 11.91 -5.71
N ILE A 82 -21.46 11.47 -5.66
CA ILE A 82 -20.59 11.71 -4.51
C ILE A 82 -19.97 13.12 -4.50
N ALA A 83 -19.82 13.76 -5.67
CA ALA A 83 -19.29 15.12 -5.80
C ALA A 83 -20.16 16.18 -5.11
N LYS A 84 -21.46 15.89 -4.91
CA LYS A 84 -22.38 16.75 -4.15
C LYS A 84 -21.91 16.99 -2.70
N GLN A 85 -21.12 16.08 -2.15
CA GLN A 85 -20.53 16.20 -0.82
C GLN A 85 -19.26 17.09 -0.80
N GLN A 86 -18.90 17.71 -1.92
CA GLN A 86 -17.77 18.63 -2.05
C GLN A 86 -16.43 18.03 -1.58
N PRO A 87 -15.97 16.90 -2.14
CA PRO A 87 -14.64 16.36 -1.84
C PRO A 87 -13.54 17.27 -2.41
N ASP A 88 -12.37 17.24 -1.75
CA ASP A 88 -11.14 17.88 -2.24
C ASP A 88 -10.44 17.02 -3.30
N LEU A 89 -10.67 15.68 -3.29
CA LEU A 89 -10.12 14.72 -4.23
C LEU A 89 -11.10 13.57 -4.43
N VAL A 90 -11.29 13.17 -5.68
CA VAL A 90 -12.01 11.95 -6.05
C VAL A 90 -11.00 10.87 -6.45
N LEU A 91 -11.22 9.63 -6.02
CA LEU A 91 -10.41 8.48 -6.36
C LEU A 91 -11.21 7.45 -7.16
N TRP A 92 -10.63 6.99 -8.27
CA TRP A 92 -11.05 5.78 -8.95
C TRP A 92 -9.96 4.71 -8.80
N PRO A 93 -10.32 3.42 -8.86
CA PRO A 93 -9.39 2.33 -8.63
C PRO A 93 -8.35 2.14 -9.74
N GLU A 94 -7.50 1.16 -9.57
CA GLU A 94 -6.53 0.69 -10.55
C GLU A 94 -7.23 0.30 -11.86
N THR A 95 -6.68 0.80 -12.99
CA THR A 95 -7.22 0.58 -14.33
C THR A 95 -8.74 0.82 -14.43
N ALA A 96 -9.24 1.87 -13.76
CA ALA A 96 -10.66 2.28 -13.83
C ALA A 96 -11.05 2.70 -15.25
N THR A 97 -10.09 3.24 -16.01
CA THR A 97 -10.24 3.50 -17.44
C THR A 97 -9.58 2.35 -18.22
N PRO A 98 -10.36 1.42 -18.79
CA PRO A 98 -9.83 0.27 -19.52
C PRO A 98 -9.41 0.64 -20.95
N PHE A 99 -8.87 1.83 -21.12
CA PHE A 99 -8.31 2.38 -22.37
C PHE A 99 -7.07 3.20 -22.05
N TYR A 100 -6.24 3.44 -23.02
CA TYR A 100 -5.02 4.25 -22.87
C TYR A 100 -5.41 5.74 -22.79
N PHE A 101 -5.51 6.28 -21.58
CA PHE A 101 -5.77 7.70 -21.38
C PHE A 101 -4.69 8.55 -22.10
N LEU A 102 -5.09 9.65 -22.71
CA LEU A 102 -4.35 10.53 -23.64
C LEU A 102 -4.10 9.94 -25.03
N ALA A 103 -4.23 8.65 -25.27
CA ALA A 103 -4.13 8.05 -26.60
C ALA A 103 -5.51 7.81 -27.23
N ASP A 104 -6.47 7.36 -26.46
CA ASP A 104 -7.87 7.30 -26.87
C ASP A 104 -8.49 8.70 -26.79
N ARG A 105 -8.56 9.38 -27.93
CA ARG A 105 -9.02 10.78 -27.99
C ARG A 105 -10.47 10.96 -27.56
N GLN A 106 -11.34 10.02 -27.90
CA GLN A 106 -12.78 10.15 -27.62
C GLN A 106 -13.06 9.99 -26.12
N ASN A 107 -12.62 8.86 -25.53
CA ASN A 107 -12.83 8.60 -24.11
C ASN A 107 -12.08 9.59 -23.21
N THR A 108 -10.86 10.00 -23.61
CA THR A 108 -10.11 11.05 -22.92
C THR A 108 -10.88 12.38 -22.90
N LYS A 109 -11.41 12.81 -24.06
CA LYS A 109 -12.19 14.05 -24.15
C LYS A 109 -13.44 13.99 -23.25
N THR A 110 -14.16 12.87 -23.28
CA THR A 110 -15.33 12.64 -22.42
C THR A 110 -14.97 12.75 -20.94
N LEU A 111 -13.92 12.05 -20.50
CA LEU A 111 -13.47 12.11 -19.10
C LEU A 111 -13.08 13.53 -18.67
N ILE A 112 -12.27 14.22 -19.48
CA ILE A 112 -11.84 15.60 -19.17
C ILE A 112 -13.04 16.53 -19.06
N GLN A 113 -14.00 16.45 -19.99
CA GLN A 113 -15.21 17.28 -19.95
C GLN A 113 -16.06 17.03 -18.69
N GLU A 114 -16.15 15.78 -18.22
CA GLU A 114 -16.88 15.45 -17.00
C GLU A 114 -16.14 15.97 -15.75
N VAL A 115 -14.80 15.87 -15.70
CA VAL A 115 -14.00 16.48 -14.63
C VAL A 115 -14.16 18.00 -14.59
N GLN A 116 -14.15 18.66 -15.75
CA GLN A 116 -14.36 20.10 -15.88
C GLN A 116 -15.75 20.55 -15.39
N LYS A 117 -16.79 19.76 -15.64
CA LYS A 117 -18.15 20.03 -15.12
C LYS A 117 -18.23 19.91 -13.61
N LEU A 118 -17.53 18.92 -13.03
CA LEU A 118 -17.55 18.65 -11.60
C LEU A 118 -16.63 19.59 -10.81
N LYS A 119 -15.61 20.18 -11.47
CA LYS A 119 -14.59 21.04 -10.85
C LYS A 119 -13.92 20.39 -9.65
N LYS A 120 -13.68 19.06 -9.73
CA LYS A 120 -13.06 18.28 -8.65
C LYS A 120 -11.83 17.56 -9.18
N PRO A 121 -10.68 17.63 -8.47
CA PRO A 121 -9.52 16.84 -8.80
C PRO A 121 -9.85 15.34 -8.81
N LEU A 122 -9.29 14.60 -9.77
CA LEU A 122 -9.50 13.18 -9.94
C LEU A 122 -8.17 12.43 -10.03
N LEU A 123 -7.96 11.42 -9.16
CA LEU A 123 -6.87 10.48 -9.28
C LEU A 123 -7.44 9.11 -9.69
N PHE A 124 -6.92 8.54 -10.78
CA PHE A 124 -7.43 7.30 -11.34
C PHE A 124 -6.35 6.46 -11.99
N GLY A 125 -6.57 5.14 -12.03
CA GLY A 125 -5.70 4.19 -12.72
C GLY A 125 -6.06 4.01 -14.19
N SER A 126 -5.06 3.99 -15.05
CA SER A 126 -5.18 3.72 -16.50
C SER A 126 -3.92 3.01 -17.01
N PRO A 127 -4.02 2.14 -18.02
CA PRO A 127 -2.84 1.73 -18.76
C PRO A 127 -2.25 2.93 -19.49
N ALA A 128 -0.93 2.95 -19.59
CA ALA A 128 -0.20 3.98 -20.31
C ALA A 128 0.92 3.34 -21.14
N TYR A 129 1.43 4.07 -22.14
CA TYR A 129 2.61 3.66 -22.86
C TYR A 129 3.57 4.81 -23.08
N ARG A 130 4.84 4.46 -23.26
CA ARG A 130 5.88 5.38 -23.72
C ARG A 130 6.60 4.76 -24.90
N ARG A 131 6.74 5.53 -25.94
CA ARG A 131 7.50 5.12 -27.14
C ARG A 131 8.86 5.80 -27.14
N LYS A 132 9.92 5.02 -27.31
CA LYS A 132 11.28 5.53 -27.51
C LYS A 132 11.86 4.88 -28.77
N GLY A 133 11.80 5.60 -29.87
CA GLY A 133 12.10 5.02 -31.19
C GLY A 133 11.11 3.90 -31.54
N VAL A 134 11.64 2.70 -31.78
CA VAL A 134 10.84 1.49 -32.06
C VAL A 134 10.38 0.76 -30.80
N GLU A 135 10.97 1.06 -29.66
CA GLU A 135 10.65 0.39 -28.39
C GLU A 135 9.39 0.97 -27.77
N LEU A 136 8.42 0.11 -27.45
CA LEU A 136 7.17 0.44 -26.76
C LEU A 136 7.21 -0.15 -25.36
N SER A 137 7.12 0.71 -24.35
CA SER A 137 7.01 0.30 -22.94
C SER A 137 5.62 0.60 -22.42
N LEU A 138 4.95 -0.42 -21.84
CA LEU A 138 3.63 -0.30 -21.22
C LEU A 138 3.78 -0.05 -19.73
N TYR A 139 2.89 0.77 -19.15
CA TYR A 139 2.90 1.10 -17.72
C TYR A 139 1.50 0.95 -17.13
N ASN A 140 1.43 0.43 -15.90
CA ASN A 140 0.27 0.56 -15.03
C ASN A 140 0.41 1.92 -14.31
N ARG A 141 -0.45 2.88 -14.64
CA ARG A 141 -0.27 4.29 -14.26
C ARG A 141 -1.46 4.82 -13.47
N ALA A 142 -1.17 5.62 -12.46
CA ALA A 142 -2.12 6.53 -11.84
C ALA A 142 -1.92 7.94 -12.41
N TYR A 143 -3.01 8.56 -12.89
CA TYR A 143 -3.04 9.94 -13.32
C TYR A 143 -3.74 10.82 -12.30
N LEU A 144 -3.28 12.06 -12.16
CA LEU A 144 -3.94 13.10 -11.40
C LEU A 144 -4.37 14.21 -12.36
N LEU A 145 -5.68 14.48 -12.39
CA LEU A 145 -6.27 15.65 -13.03
C LEU A 145 -6.67 16.68 -11.97
N ASP A 146 -6.47 17.94 -12.27
CA ASP A 146 -7.09 19.02 -11.49
C ASP A 146 -8.57 19.22 -11.88
N GLY A 147 -9.26 20.17 -11.24
CA GLY A 147 -10.66 20.47 -11.52
C GLY A 147 -10.91 21.08 -12.90
N ASP A 148 -9.87 21.49 -13.61
CA ASP A 148 -9.95 22.00 -14.98
C ASP A 148 -9.62 20.91 -16.02
N GLY A 149 -9.38 19.67 -15.55
CA GLY A 149 -9.11 18.51 -16.39
C GLY A 149 -7.68 18.46 -16.91
N MET A 150 -6.77 19.27 -16.38
CA MET A 150 -5.36 19.24 -16.73
C MET A 150 -4.63 18.12 -15.97
N VAL A 151 -3.76 17.41 -16.64
CA VAL A 151 -2.88 16.42 -15.99
C VAL A 151 -1.81 17.16 -15.19
N THR A 152 -1.93 17.17 -13.87
CA THR A 152 -0.97 17.81 -12.95
C THR A 152 0.13 16.85 -12.48
N GLY A 153 -0.06 15.54 -12.66
CA GLY A 153 0.94 14.57 -12.32
C GLY A 153 0.53 13.14 -12.65
N TYR A 154 1.48 12.22 -12.54
CA TYR A 154 1.23 10.79 -12.69
C TYR A 154 2.25 9.97 -11.90
N TYR A 155 1.90 8.71 -11.67
CA TYR A 155 2.77 7.72 -11.04
C TYR A 155 2.71 6.42 -11.84
N ASP A 156 3.87 5.88 -12.22
CA ASP A 156 4.01 4.56 -12.85
C ASP A 156 4.34 3.51 -11.79
N LYS A 157 3.59 2.41 -11.74
CA LYS A 157 3.80 1.31 -10.81
C LYS A 157 5.24 0.80 -10.85
N ILE A 158 5.89 0.76 -9.68
CA ILE A 158 7.29 0.35 -9.54
C ILE A 158 7.40 -1.16 -9.29
N HIS A 159 6.63 -1.68 -8.33
CA HIS A 159 6.64 -3.09 -7.96
C HIS A 159 5.56 -3.85 -8.72
N LEU A 160 6.00 -4.44 -9.83
CA LEU A 160 5.13 -5.25 -10.68
C LEU A 160 4.89 -6.63 -10.05
N VAL A 161 3.70 -7.19 -10.28
CA VAL A 161 3.33 -8.53 -9.82
C VAL A 161 3.97 -9.59 -10.75
N PRO A 162 4.85 -10.45 -10.23
CA PRO A 162 5.41 -11.54 -11.01
C PRO A 162 4.31 -12.44 -11.58
N PHE A 163 4.44 -12.86 -12.82
CA PHE A 163 3.49 -13.68 -13.59
C PHE A 163 2.09 -13.05 -13.83
N GLY A 164 1.80 -11.91 -13.22
CA GLY A 164 0.58 -11.13 -13.47
C GLY A 164 0.83 -9.93 -14.39
N GLU A 165 1.93 -9.22 -14.19
CA GLU A 165 2.27 -8.00 -14.92
C GLU A 165 3.57 -8.13 -15.72
N TYR A 166 4.45 -9.05 -15.34
CA TYR A 166 5.66 -9.39 -16.08
C TYR A 166 6.07 -10.85 -15.83
N VAL A 167 6.86 -11.43 -16.74
CA VAL A 167 7.45 -12.76 -16.59
C VAL A 167 8.89 -12.59 -16.09
N PRO A 168 9.22 -13.05 -14.86
CA PRO A 168 10.59 -13.02 -14.36
C PRO A 168 11.46 -14.00 -15.15
N TRP A 169 12.76 -13.68 -15.28
CA TRP A 169 13.74 -14.50 -16.02
C TRP A 169 13.27 -14.91 -17.42
N LYS A 170 12.72 -13.99 -18.17
CA LYS A 170 12.14 -14.20 -19.50
C LYS A 170 13.05 -15.00 -20.45
N LYS A 171 14.37 -14.84 -20.33
CA LYS A 171 15.36 -15.60 -21.13
C LYS A 171 15.37 -17.11 -20.80
N ILE A 172 15.00 -17.50 -19.61
CA ILE A 172 14.97 -18.90 -19.13
C ILE A 172 13.56 -19.47 -19.28
N LEU A 173 12.54 -18.64 -18.99
CA LEU A 173 11.13 -19.03 -18.95
C LEU A 173 10.38 -18.61 -20.22
N PHE A 174 11.03 -18.66 -21.41
CA PHE A 174 10.43 -18.24 -22.67
C PHE A 174 9.15 -19.01 -23.05
N PHE A 175 8.96 -20.22 -22.53
CA PHE A 175 7.77 -21.04 -22.76
C PHE A 175 6.55 -20.59 -21.90
N VAL A 176 6.77 -19.83 -20.82
CA VAL A 176 5.72 -19.37 -19.92
C VAL A 176 4.97 -18.16 -20.50
N ASP A 177 5.60 -17.38 -21.39
CA ASP A 177 4.93 -16.26 -22.10
C ASP A 177 3.64 -16.69 -22.83
N LYS A 178 3.57 -17.94 -23.31
CA LYS A 178 2.38 -18.51 -23.97
C LYS A 178 1.27 -18.91 -22.99
N LEU A 179 1.62 -19.21 -21.72
CA LEU A 179 0.68 -19.60 -20.67
C LEU A 179 0.10 -18.40 -19.93
N VAL A 180 0.81 -17.24 -19.98
CA VAL A 180 0.46 -16.00 -19.27
C VAL A 180 0.00 -14.93 -20.28
N GLN A 181 -0.79 -15.32 -21.28
CA GLN A 181 -1.32 -14.41 -22.31
C GLN A 181 -2.13 -13.22 -21.76
N ALA A 182 -2.59 -13.28 -20.50
CA ALA A 182 -3.28 -12.20 -19.82
C ALA A 182 -2.33 -11.22 -19.08
N ALA A 183 -1.05 -11.56 -18.92
CA ALA A 183 -0.07 -10.69 -18.29
C ALA A 183 0.45 -9.67 -19.31
N GLY A 184 0.05 -8.43 -19.18
CA GLY A 184 0.67 -7.33 -19.89
C GLY A 184 2.19 -7.32 -19.59
N ASN A 185 3.03 -7.10 -20.61
CA ASN A 185 4.46 -6.93 -20.38
C ASN A 185 4.74 -5.50 -19.92
N PHE A 186 4.33 -5.19 -18.70
CA PHE A 186 4.48 -3.85 -18.14
C PHE A 186 5.95 -3.57 -17.78
N ALA A 187 6.35 -2.32 -17.97
CA ALA A 187 7.62 -1.79 -17.51
C ALA A 187 7.47 -1.19 -16.11
N SER A 188 8.49 -1.37 -15.28
CA SER A 188 8.54 -0.78 -13.94
C SER A 188 8.73 0.74 -14.01
N GLY A 189 8.00 1.48 -13.19
CA GLY A 189 8.25 2.89 -12.92
C GLY A 189 9.62 3.10 -12.26
N LYS A 190 10.16 4.32 -12.36
CA LYS A 190 11.52 4.61 -11.88
C LYS A 190 11.58 5.26 -10.50
N GLN A 191 10.57 6.04 -10.14
CA GLN A 191 10.57 6.85 -8.91
C GLN A 191 9.22 6.84 -8.22
N ALA A 192 9.25 6.76 -6.89
CA ALA A 192 8.10 7.05 -6.05
C ALA A 192 7.82 8.57 -6.14
N ALA A 193 6.64 8.92 -6.64
CA ALA A 193 6.22 10.30 -6.81
C ALA A 193 5.22 10.70 -5.73
N VAL A 194 5.39 11.92 -5.21
CA VAL A 194 4.39 12.58 -4.36
C VAL A 194 3.68 13.61 -5.22
N LEU A 195 2.36 13.47 -5.37
CA LEU A 195 1.53 14.35 -6.17
C LEU A 195 0.88 15.41 -5.27
N GLU A 196 0.80 16.65 -5.73
CA GLU A 196 0.22 17.73 -4.92
C GLU A 196 -1.23 18.00 -5.32
N VAL A 197 -2.12 18.03 -4.32
CA VAL A 197 -3.54 18.34 -4.48
C VAL A 197 -3.93 19.25 -3.33
N SER A 198 -4.03 20.56 -3.58
CA SER A 198 -4.33 21.54 -2.53
C SER A 198 -3.40 21.38 -1.32
N ALA A 199 -3.95 21.11 -0.13
CA ALA A 199 -3.17 20.88 1.10
C ALA A 199 -2.54 19.48 1.20
N ALA A 200 -2.98 18.51 0.37
CA ALA A 200 -2.50 17.14 0.43
C ALA A 200 -1.29 16.92 -0.48
N ARG A 201 -0.30 16.21 0.08
CA ARG A 201 0.83 15.64 -0.63
C ARG A 201 0.62 14.13 -0.71
N VAL A 202 0.12 13.70 -1.84
CA VAL A 202 -0.41 12.34 -2.06
C VAL A 202 0.71 11.40 -2.50
N GLY A 203 1.03 10.42 -1.67
CA GLY A 203 1.88 9.30 -2.06
C GLY A 203 1.02 8.18 -2.64
N VAL A 204 1.26 7.82 -3.91
CA VAL A 204 0.46 6.82 -4.62
C VAL A 204 1.09 5.44 -4.53
N LEU A 205 0.25 4.43 -4.28
CA LEU A 205 0.57 3.01 -4.29
C LEU A 205 -0.44 2.31 -5.22
N ILE A 206 0.03 1.54 -6.18
CA ILE A 206 -0.85 0.79 -7.08
C ILE A 206 -0.89 -0.68 -6.65
N CYS A 207 -2.10 -1.14 -6.23
CA CYS A 207 -2.41 -2.52 -5.92
C CYS A 207 -1.44 -3.15 -4.88
N TYR A 208 -0.74 -4.19 -5.28
CA TYR A 208 0.20 -4.97 -4.48
C TYR A 208 1.33 -4.13 -3.85
N GLU A 209 1.58 -2.90 -4.33
CA GLU A 209 2.59 -2.01 -3.74
C GLU A 209 2.34 -1.66 -2.27
N ALA A 210 1.08 -1.71 -1.83
CA ALA A 210 0.73 -1.48 -0.43
C ALA A 210 1.35 -2.49 0.55
N ILE A 211 1.78 -3.67 0.08
CA ILE A 211 2.42 -4.64 0.96
C ILE A 211 3.89 -4.32 1.23
N PHE A 212 4.54 -3.46 0.42
CA PHE A 212 5.97 -3.14 0.54
C PHE A 212 6.21 -1.96 1.49
N PRO A 213 6.71 -2.20 2.73
CA PRO A 213 6.92 -1.14 3.72
C PRO A 213 7.91 -0.07 3.22
N LYS A 214 8.96 -0.48 2.51
CA LYS A 214 10.00 0.41 2.00
C LYS A 214 9.42 1.46 1.03
N LEU A 215 8.45 1.09 0.19
CA LEU A 215 7.86 2.02 -0.76
C LEU A 215 7.04 3.10 -0.05
N SER A 216 6.15 2.70 0.86
CA SER A 216 5.37 3.63 1.69
C SER A 216 6.27 4.54 2.53
N ARG A 217 7.37 3.99 3.07
CA ARG A 217 8.39 4.75 3.80
C ARG A 217 9.09 5.78 2.90
N ASN A 218 9.41 5.43 1.66
CA ASN A 218 10.03 6.35 0.71
C ASN A 218 9.09 7.51 0.37
N LEU A 219 7.80 7.23 0.16
CA LEU A 219 6.77 8.27 -0.05
C LEU A 219 6.66 9.20 1.18
N ALA A 220 6.63 8.63 2.39
CA ALA A 220 6.60 9.40 3.63
C ALA A 220 7.86 10.27 3.79
N ASN A 221 9.04 9.75 3.44
CA ASN A 221 10.30 10.52 3.44
C ASN A 221 10.31 11.61 2.37
N GLY A 222 9.66 11.37 1.23
CA GLY A 222 9.40 12.36 0.17
C GLY A 222 8.39 13.45 0.57
N GLY A 223 7.81 13.33 1.78
CA GLY A 223 6.91 14.32 2.36
C GLY A 223 5.44 14.07 2.07
N ALA A 224 5.04 12.86 1.66
CA ALA A 224 3.63 12.51 1.59
C ALA A 224 2.97 12.65 2.97
N ASN A 225 1.78 13.25 2.99
CA ASN A 225 0.93 13.39 4.18
C ASN A 225 -0.42 12.67 4.04
N LEU A 226 -0.69 12.11 2.86
CA LEU A 226 -1.78 11.19 2.54
C LEU A 226 -1.23 10.08 1.64
N LEU A 227 -1.49 8.83 1.97
CA LEU A 227 -1.25 7.71 1.06
C LEU A 227 -2.56 7.35 0.36
N VAL A 228 -2.48 7.14 -0.94
CA VAL A 228 -3.58 6.64 -1.76
C VAL A 228 -3.18 5.29 -2.33
N ASN A 229 -3.97 4.25 -2.05
CA ASN A 229 -3.80 2.96 -2.67
C ASN A 229 -4.97 2.69 -3.63
N ILE A 230 -4.71 2.74 -4.92
CA ILE A 230 -5.67 2.30 -5.94
C ILE A 230 -5.40 0.84 -6.30
N THR A 231 -6.44 0.01 -6.34
CA THR A 231 -6.25 -1.45 -6.50
C THR A 231 -7.38 -2.13 -7.28
N ASN A 232 -7.05 -3.28 -7.85
CA ASN A 232 -8.04 -4.19 -8.42
C ASN A 232 -7.80 -5.60 -7.87
N ASP A 233 -8.57 -5.98 -6.85
CA ASP A 233 -8.44 -7.26 -6.15
C ASP A 233 -9.21 -8.41 -6.86
N ALA A 234 -9.70 -8.22 -8.08
CA ALA A 234 -10.50 -9.22 -8.83
C ALA A 234 -9.82 -10.59 -8.95
N TRP A 235 -8.49 -10.60 -9.05
CA TRP A 235 -7.66 -11.80 -9.13
C TRP A 235 -7.78 -12.74 -7.92
N PHE A 236 -8.18 -12.22 -6.77
CA PHE A 236 -8.22 -12.97 -5.51
C PHE A 236 -9.57 -13.64 -5.26
N GLY A 237 -10.59 -13.31 -6.03
CA GLY A 237 -11.94 -13.84 -5.83
C GLY A 237 -12.48 -13.50 -4.42
N ARG A 238 -13.48 -14.29 -3.98
CA ARG A 238 -14.02 -14.21 -2.61
C ARG A 238 -13.20 -15.07 -1.63
N SER A 239 -11.93 -14.71 -1.45
CA SER A 239 -10.99 -15.39 -0.57
C SER A 239 -10.59 -14.52 0.62
N SER A 240 -9.66 -14.99 1.45
CA SER A 240 -9.06 -14.18 2.52
C SER A 240 -8.09 -13.11 2.01
N ALA A 241 -7.62 -13.19 0.75
CA ALA A 241 -6.56 -12.34 0.23
C ALA A 241 -6.93 -10.84 0.18
N PRO A 242 -8.14 -10.40 -0.23
CA PRO A 242 -8.53 -8.98 -0.12
C PRO A 242 -8.48 -8.44 1.31
N HIS A 243 -8.85 -9.26 2.31
CA HIS A 243 -8.79 -8.88 3.73
C HIS A 243 -7.35 -8.77 4.22
N GLN A 244 -6.47 -9.70 3.82
CA GLN A 244 -5.04 -9.64 4.13
C GLN A 244 -4.40 -8.41 3.48
N HIS A 245 -4.73 -8.12 2.22
CA HIS A 245 -4.22 -6.97 1.50
C HIS A 245 -4.64 -5.64 2.16
N LEU A 246 -5.90 -5.53 2.62
CA LEU A 246 -6.35 -4.40 3.43
C LEU A 246 -5.58 -4.29 4.75
N SER A 247 -5.35 -5.41 5.45
CA SER A 247 -4.61 -5.43 6.71
C SER A 247 -3.16 -4.95 6.54
N MET A 248 -2.53 -5.28 5.42
CA MET A 248 -1.19 -4.77 5.10
C MET A 248 -1.20 -3.25 4.86
N ALA A 249 -2.24 -2.70 4.21
CA ALA A 249 -2.40 -1.25 4.08
C ALA A 249 -2.56 -0.56 5.46
N VAL A 250 -3.28 -1.18 6.41
CA VAL A 250 -3.40 -0.70 7.79
C VAL A 250 -2.03 -0.55 8.45
N LEU A 251 -1.13 -1.53 8.26
CA LEU A 251 0.24 -1.42 8.80
C LEU A 251 1.01 -0.24 8.21
N ARG A 252 0.85 0.06 6.93
CA ARG A 252 1.50 1.23 6.28
C ARG A 252 1.07 2.55 6.92
N ALA A 253 -0.22 2.68 7.27
CA ALA A 253 -0.72 3.86 7.97
C ALA A 253 -0.07 4.02 9.36
N VAL A 254 0.01 2.94 10.14
CA VAL A 254 0.61 2.96 11.49
C VAL A 254 2.10 3.24 11.45
N GLU A 255 2.84 2.55 10.58
CA GLU A 255 4.30 2.68 10.44
C GLU A 255 4.74 4.10 10.14
N ASN A 256 4.01 4.79 9.26
CA ASN A 256 4.37 6.11 8.80
C ASN A 256 3.56 7.24 9.45
N ARG A 257 2.48 6.92 10.17
CA ARG A 257 1.48 7.87 10.72
C ARG A 257 0.91 8.78 9.66
N ILE A 258 0.58 8.19 8.53
CA ILE A 258 -0.05 8.85 7.40
C ILE A 258 -1.37 8.13 7.13
N PRO A 259 -2.52 8.85 7.01
CA PRO A 259 -3.78 8.21 6.70
C PRO A 259 -3.73 7.61 5.30
N ILE A 260 -4.56 6.58 5.07
CA ILE A 260 -4.67 5.92 3.77
C ILE A 260 -6.10 6.00 3.26
N ALA A 261 -6.26 6.41 2.01
CA ALA A 261 -7.45 6.22 1.21
C ALA A 261 -7.19 5.07 0.23
N ARG A 262 -7.80 3.91 0.49
CA ARG A 262 -7.70 2.73 -0.36
C ARG A 262 -8.95 2.61 -1.21
N CYS A 263 -8.82 2.77 -2.53
CA CYS A 263 -9.89 2.67 -3.51
C CYS A 263 -9.72 1.39 -4.34
N ALA A 264 -10.63 0.44 -4.17
CA ALA A 264 -10.64 -0.84 -4.86
C ALA A 264 -11.71 -0.88 -5.96
N ASN A 265 -11.52 -1.72 -6.99
CA ASN A 265 -12.54 -2.00 -7.99
C ASN A 265 -13.58 -3.01 -7.46
N THR A 266 -13.16 -4.25 -7.20
CA THR A 266 -14.01 -5.34 -6.67
C THR A 266 -13.64 -5.72 -5.24
N GLY A 267 -12.50 -5.23 -4.75
CA GLY A 267 -11.98 -5.48 -3.42
C GLY A 267 -12.66 -4.63 -2.35
N ILE A 268 -11.96 -4.42 -1.23
CA ILE A 268 -12.44 -3.61 -0.12
C ILE A 268 -11.82 -2.21 -0.22
N SER A 269 -12.64 -1.20 -0.52
CA SER A 269 -12.25 0.20 -0.36
C SER A 269 -12.33 0.58 1.12
N ALA A 270 -11.41 1.41 1.60
CA ALA A 270 -11.40 1.79 3.01
C ALA A 270 -10.67 3.13 3.26
N PHE A 271 -11.16 3.87 4.24
CA PHE A 271 -10.43 4.97 4.87
C PHE A 271 -9.78 4.50 6.16
N ILE A 272 -8.49 4.70 6.28
CA ILE A 272 -7.65 4.27 7.39
C ILE A 272 -6.99 5.50 8.01
N ASP A 273 -7.16 5.70 9.31
CA ASP A 273 -6.51 6.81 10.01
C ASP A 273 -5.03 6.52 10.32
N THR A 274 -4.33 7.52 10.83
CA THR A 274 -2.91 7.44 11.21
C THR A 274 -2.61 6.45 12.35
N ARG A 275 -3.63 5.92 13.01
CA ARG A 275 -3.55 4.89 14.06
C ARG A 275 -3.88 3.50 13.55
N GLY A 276 -4.21 3.36 12.25
CA GLY A 276 -4.64 2.12 11.64
C GLY A 276 -6.10 1.76 11.89
N ARG A 277 -6.93 2.68 12.40
CA ARG A 277 -8.36 2.43 12.53
C ARG A 277 -9.03 2.58 11.18
N ILE A 278 -9.81 1.59 10.80
CA ILE A 278 -10.66 1.66 9.62
C ILE A 278 -11.88 2.52 9.97
N LEU A 279 -11.96 3.71 9.38
CA LEU A 279 -13.04 4.67 9.62
C LEU A 279 -14.33 4.26 8.89
N GLN A 280 -14.17 3.86 7.63
CA GLN A 280 -15.22 3.37 6.75
C GLN A 280 -14.64 2.32 5.81
N LYS A 281 -15.42 1.36 5.37
CA LYS A 281 -15.05 0.37 4.35
C LYS A 281 -16.27 -0.11 3.59
N THR A 282 -16.06 -0.55 2.34
CA THR A 282 -17.06 -1.22 1.48
C THR A 282 -17.10 -2.73 1.72
N GLY A 283 -18.07 -3.39 1.10
CA GLY A 283 -18.07 -4.82 0.86
C GLY A 283 -17.22 -5.24 -0.35
N LEU A 284 -17.13 -6.56 -0.57
CA LEU A 284 -16.51 -7.16 -1.74
C LEU A 284 -17.53 -7.30 -2.86
N TYR A 285 -17.14 -6.96 -4.10
CA TYR A 285 -17.98 -7.09 -5.29
C TYR A 285 -19.29 -6.30 -5.19
N GLU A 286 -19.22 -5.09 -4.69
CA GLU A 286 -20.35 -4.18 -4.56
C GLU A 286 -20.02 -2.85 -5.27
N ASP A 287 -21.05 -2.28 -5.92
CA ASP A 287 -21.00 -0.91 -6.42
C ASP A 287 -21.20 0.02 -5.24
N GLU A 288 -20.18 0.76 -4.84
CA GLU A 288 -20.29 1.59 -3.65
C GLU A 288 -19.45 2.87 -3.75
N THR A 289 -19.87 3.89 -3.05
CA THR A 289 -19.12 5.15 -2.95
C THR A 289 -18.92 5.50 -1.48
N LEU A 290 -17.74 5.96 -1.12
CA LEU A 290 -17.42 6.41 0.23
C LEU A 290 -16.89 7.84 0.21
N VAL A 291 -17.24 8.62 1.24
CA VAL A 291 -16.64 9.94 1.51
C VAL A 291 -16.20 10.00 2.96
N SER A 292 -14.98 10.46 3.18
CA SER A 292 -14.50 10.72 4.53
C SER A 292 -13.56 11.92 4.56
N THR A 293 -13.56 12.61 5.68
CA THR A 293 -12.57 13.65 5.97
C THR A 293 -11.43 13.04 6.76
N LEU A 294 -10.25 12.99 6.13
CA LEU A 294 -9.03 12.49 6.73
C LEU A 294 -8.22 13.64 7.33
N ARG A 295 -7.61 13.39 8.47
CA ARG A 295 -6.60 14.28 9.04
C ARG A 295 -5.25 13.95 8.43
N LEU A 296 -4.63 14.89 7.72
CA LEU A 296 -3.36 14.69 7.04
C LEU A 296 -2.23 14.38 8.03
N GLY A 297 -1.32 13.49 7.64
CA GLY A 297 -0.19 13.08 8.47
C GLY A 297 0.80 14.22 8.69
N LYS A 298 1.38 14.30 9.90
CA LYS A 298 2.44 15.26 10.26
C LYS A 298 3.66 14.55 10.83
N GLY A 299 4.82 14.94 10.36
CA GLY A 299 6.10 14.48 10.89
C GLY A 299 6.48 13.05 10.47
N LYS A 300 7.63 12.59 10.95
CA LYS A 300 8.20 11.29 10.62
C LYS A 300 8.31 10.43 11.87
N THR A 301 7.90 9.18 11.77
CA THR A 301 8.08 8.20 12.84
C THR A 301 9.55 7.75 12.94
N ILE A 302 9.89 7.03 14.02
CA ILE A 302 11.19 6.36 14.14
C ILE A 302 11.38 5.39 12.95
N TYR A 303 10.34 4.61 12.62
CA TYR A 303 10.37 3.72 11.47
C TYR A 303 10.59 4.48 10.15
N THR A 304 9.86 5.58 9.91
CA THR A 304 10.03 6.39 8.71
C THR A 304 11.47 6.90 8.56
N ARG A 305 12.10 7.28 9.66
CA ARG A 305 13.49 7.79 9.65
C ARG A 305 14.53 6.69 9.47
N TYR A 306 14.44 5.62 10.24
CA TYR A 306 15.50 4.62 10.38
C TYR A 306 15.17 3.26 9.74
N GLY A 307 13.91 3.02 9.34
CA GLY A 307 13.48 1.76 8.74
C GLY A 307 13.56 0.59 9.70
N ASP A 308 14.07 -0.53 9.22
CA ASP A 308 14.09 -1.83 9.91
C ASP A 308 15.28 -1.98 10.88
N TRP A 309 15.78 -0.87 11.44
CA TRP A 309 16.95 -0.88 12.33
C TRP A 309 16.79 -1.83 13.51
N PHE A 310 15.56 -1.92 14.07
CA PHE A 310 15.28 -2.82 15.20
C PHE A 310 15.38 -4.29 14.77
N ALA A 311 14.80 -4.66 13.63
CA ALA A 311 14.88 -6.01 13.09
C ALA A 311 16.34 -6.41 12.81
N TRP A 312 17.13 -5.53 12.20
CA TRP A 312 18.55 -5.77 11.96
C TRP A 312 19.35 -5.89 13.26
N SER A 313 19.02 -5.10 14.28
CA SER A 313 19.63 -5.25 15.62
C SER A 313 19.31 -6.60 16.24
N CYS A 314 18.08 -7.07 16.14
CA CYS A 314 17.69 -8.42 16.62
C CYS A 314 18.47 -9.52 15.90
N VAL A 315 18.61 -9.41 14.58
CA VAL A 315 19.41 -10.36 13.77
C VAL A 315 20.85 -10.37 14.22
N ALA A 316 21.49 -9.19 14.38
CA ALA A 316 22.87 -9.07 14.82
C ALA A 316 23.09 -9.69 16.22
N ILE A 317 22.20 -9.36 17.17
CA ILE A 317 22.27 -9.93 18.54
C ILE A 317 22.12 -11.46 18.51
N SER A 318 21.24 -11.99 17.67
CA SER A 318 21.04 -13.43 17.52
C SER A 318 22.29 -14.12 16.99
N PHE A 319 22.93 -13.55 15.96
CA PHE A 319 24.19 -14.10 15.43
C PHE A 319 25.33 -14.05 16.45
N LEU A 320 25.47 -12.93 17.18
CA LEU A 320 26.49 -12.80 18.24
C LEU A 320 26.25 -13.81 19.36
N GLY A 321 25.00 -13.98 19.79
CA GLY A 321 24.63 -14.97 20.81
C GLY A 321 24.91 -16.40 20.35
N PHE A 322 24.61 -16.73 19.09
CA PHE A 322 24.91 -18.03 18.49
C PHE A 322 26.45 -18.29 18.42
N GLY A 323 27.20 -17.30 17.92
CA GLY A 323 28.67 -17.39 17.87
C GLY A 323 29.30 -17.59 19.25
N TYR A 324 28.84 -16.81 20.25
CA TYR A 324 29.28 -17.01 21.63
C TYR A 324 28.98 -18.42 22.17
N ALA A 325 27.81 -18.94 21.88
CA ALA A 325 27.43 -20.32 22.31
C ALA A 325 28.32 -21.38 21.67
N LEU A 326 28.68 -21.24 20.39
CA LEU A 326 29.60 -22.15 19.69
C LEU A 326 31.02 -22.14 20.32
N VAL A 327 31.58 -20.94 20.54
CA VAL A 327 32.91 -20.80 21.18
C VAL A 327 32.92 -21.40 22.59
N ARG A 328 31.86 -21.14 23.36
CA ARG A 328 31.75 -21.72 24.71
C ARG A 328 31.62 -23.26 24.69
N LYS A 329 30.94 -23.81 23.70
CA LYS A 329 30.84 -25.27 23.52
C LYS A 329 32.20 -25.88 23.15
N GLY A 330 32.92 -25.24 22.21
CA GLY A 330 34.27 -25.69 21.82
C GLY A 330 35.26 -25.68 22.99
N LYS A 331 35.27 -24.65 23.83
CA LYS A 331 36.12 -24.59 25.05
C LYS A 331 35.78 -25.68 26.06
N ARG A 332 34.54 -26.16 26.16
CA ARG A 332 34.15 -27.25 27.06
C ARG A 332 34.69 -28.61 26.59
N TYR A 333 34.75 -28.85 25.30
CA TYR A 333 35.32 -30.06 24.74
C TYR A 333 36.85 -30.08 24.80
N ALA A 334 37.50 -28.94 24.66
CA ALA A 334 38.96 -28.80 24.74
C ALA A 334 39.52 -28.97 26.17
N VAL A 335 38.70 -28.82 27.23
CA VAL A 335 39.11 -29.00 28.66
C VAL A 335 38.73 -30.37 29.19
N SER A 336 37.97 -31.17 28.45
CA SER A 336 37.52 -32.54 28.85
C SER A 336 38.24 -33.69 28.09
N GLY A 337 39.16 -33.39 27.20
CA GLY A 337 40.12 -34.31 26.58
C GLY A 337 41.52 -34.01 27.08
#